data_914126b0afc43eab84c3abe812a8cc15
#
_entry.id   914126b0afc43eab84c3abe812a8cc15
#
_cell.length_a   1.000
_cell.length_b   1.000
_cell.length_c   1.000
_cell.angle_alpha   90.00
_cell.angle_beta   90.00
_cell.angle_gamma   90.00
#
_symmetry.space_group_name_H-M   'P 1'
#
loop_
_entity.id
_entity.type
_entity.pdbx_description
1 polymer ?
#
loop_
_entity_poly.entity_id
_entity_poly.type
_entity_poly.pdbx_seq_one_letter_code
_entity_poly.pdbx_strand_id
1 'polypeptide(L)'
;MKWFTFAPVDTLYLRGAEPMEMGADHSASSIFPPPVYTIQGAIRTAYLKYNNMNYEDYKEGGCDQKIYNTIGKHNGNCPFNVIGPLFIEEKDMFVPAPYTWFSEPFDSVKYTGHNPPKAKLLIAKKVNSPLLCTKVTDIYWAKSDNSEVKSLGGNWININDICEKEGNEIYVYPNDYFYLKEPHTGIALTKNRCAREHHLYTFVHSRLRQGAKILFGIDKDNVLSDIDILKIGAEQRFGKLQEYKNELLDKLFSNQSSSNGQFLALSTVDGKQCSNNDGMQCSNNSVIATGKIQYFGGWDMAKSFHKNLKGYYPAGTVFSKKINENCISF
;
A
#
# COMPACT_ATOMS: atom_id res chain seq x y z
N MET A 1 0.99 -19.75 -2.06
CA MET A 1 0.69 -18.43 -1.40
C MET A 1 -0.70 -18.51 -0.80
N LYS A 2 -0.93 -17.91 0.37
CA LYS A 2 -2.27 -17.82 0.98
C LYS A 2 -2.75 -16.38 0.96
N TRP A 3 -4.03 -16.19 0.62
CA TRP A 3 -4.65 -14.88 0.58
C TRP A 3 -5.63 -14.70 1.71
N PHE A 4 -5.73 -13.48 2.21
CA PHE A 4 -6.59 -13.11 3.32
C PHE A 4 -7.32 -11.80 3.03
N THR A 5 -8.59 -11.75 3.41
CA THR A 5 -9.34 -10.50 3.46
C THR A 5 -9.38 -9.98 4.89
N PHE A 6 -9.21 -8.68 5.02
CA PHE A 6 -9.33 -7.96 6.28
C PHE A 6 -10.46 -6.95 6.20
N ALA A 7 -11.45 -7.09 7.07
CA ALA A 7 -12.59 -6.19 7.21
C ALA A 7 -12.50 -5.50 8.57
N PRO A 8 -12.13 -4.21 8.64
CA PRO A 8 -12.12 -3.48 9.90
C PRO A 8 -13.52 -3.35 10.47
N VAL A 9 -13.65 -3.45 11.79
CA VAL A 9 -14.94 -3.27 12.48
C VAL A 9 -15.38 -1.81 12.47
N ASP A 10 -14.41 -0.90 12.46
CA ASP A 10 -14.61 0.55 12.47
C ASP A 10 -13.53 1.23 11.62
N THR A 11 -13.32 2.52 11.78
CA THR A 11 -12.26 3.28 11.12
C THR A 11 -10.88 2.79 11.48
N LEU A 12 -9.93 2.97 10.59
CA LEU A 12 -8.50 2.74 10.83
C LEU A 12 -7.76 4.07 10.95
N TYR A 13 -6.83 4.13 11.88
CA TYR A 13 -5.88 5.23 12.00
C TYR A 13 -4.46 4.69 11.88
N LEU A 14 -3.78 5.08 10.82
CA LEU A 14 -2.41 4.70 10.51
C LEU A 14 -1.58 5.98 10.48
N ARG A 15 -0.89 6.24 11.57
CA ARG A 15 -0.15 7.49 11.75
C ARG A 15 0.87 7.69 10.62
N GLY A 16 0.89 8.91 10.09
CA GLY A 16 1.91 9.40 9.17
C GLY A 16 3.26 9.63 9.87
N ALA A 17 4.17 10.20 9.11
CA ALA A 17 5.50 10.56 9.59
C ALA A 17 5.56 11.90 10.32
N GLU A 18 4.48 12.65 10.28
CA GLU A 18 4.41 13.99 10.86
C GLU A 18 4.61 13.95 12.38
N PRO A 19 5.49 14.79 12.94
CA PRO A 19 5.61 14.92 14.38
C PRO A 19 4.28 15.45 14.95
N MET A 20 3.85 14.89 16.06
CA MET A 20 2.69 15.38 16.80
C MET A 20 3.18 15.94 18.12
N GLU A 21 3.40 17.23 18.17
CA GLU A 21 3.69 17.93 19.41
C GLU A 21 2.39 18.44 20.04
N MET A 22 2.23 18.24 21.34
CA MET A 22 1.09 18.77 22.06
C MET A 22 1.11 20.32 22.01
N GLY A 23 0.04 20.91 21.51
CA GLY A 23 -0.08 22.37 21.40
C GLY A 23 0.48 22.98 20.11
N ALA A 24 1.13 22.19 19.26
CA ALA A 24 1.48 22.55 17.88
C ALA A 24 0.34 22.17 16.92
N ASP A 25 0.60 21.95 15.66
CA ASP A 25 -0.40 21.67 14.64
C ASP A 25 -1.43 20.57 15.00
N HIS A 26 -2.68 20.84 14.71
CA HIS A 26 -3.85 20.16 15.27
C HIS A 26 -4.45 19.08 14.37
N SER A 27 -3.80 18.75 13.24
CA SER A 27 -4.32 17.77 12.27
C SER A 27 -3.27 16.74 11.92
N ALA A 28 -3.55 15.47 12.20
CA ALA A 28 -2.72 14.35 11.77
C ALA A 28 -3.43 13.53 10.71
N SER A 29 -2.79 13.39 9.56
CA SER A 29 -3.28 12.59 8.45
C SER A 29 -3.03 11.10 8.67
N SER A 30 -3.93 10.25 8.14
CA SER A 30 -3.75 8.81 8.09
C SER A 30 -3.12 8.40 6.76
N ILE A 31 -2.16 7.49 6.82
CA ILE A 31 -1.63 6.82 5.62
C ILE A 31 -2.55 5.65 5.30
N PHE A 32 -3.15 5.67 4.12
CA PHE A 32 -4.02 4.57 3.70
C PHE A 32 -3.91 4.36 2.18
N PRO A 33 -3.91 3.12 1.69
CA PRO A 33 -3.95 1.81 2.39
C PRO A 33 -2.76 1.55 3.32
N PRO A 34 -2.90 0.58 4.28
CA PRO A 34 -1.82 0.27 5.22
C PRO A 34 -0.54 -0.16 4.48
N PRO A 35 0.62 0.42 4.79
CA PRO A 35 1.88 -0.05 4.21
C PRO A 35 2.17 -1.52 4.55
N VAL A 36 2.88 -2.22 3.66
CA VAL A 36 3.25 -3.64 3.84
C VAL A 36 3.87 -3.92 5.20
N TYR A 37 4.81 -3.10 5.66
CA TYR A 37 5.46 -3.30 6.95
C TYR A 37 4.51 -3.13 8.14
N THR A 38 3.42 -2.36 7.99
CA THR A 38 2.38 -2.24 9.02
C THR A 38 1.57 -3.54 9.11
N ILE A 39 1.24 -4.14 7.97
CA ILE A 39 0.57 -5.44 7.91
C ILE A 39 1.49 -6.53 8.49
N GLN A 40 2.77 -6.55 8.11
CA GLN A 40 3.75 -7.47 8.69
C GLN A 40 3.85 -7.35 10.21
N GLY A 41 3.89 -6.13 10.74
CA GLY A 41 3.90 -5.87 12.17
C GLY A 41 2.64 -6.36 12.88
N ALA A 42 1.48 -6.13 12.28
CA ALA A 42 0.18 -6.60 12.79
C ALA A 42 0.13 -8.14 12.84
N ILE A 43 0.58 -8.82 11.79
CA ILE A 43 0.67 -10.28 11.70
C ILE A 43 1.59 -10.84 12.80
N ARG A 44 2.78 -10.27 12.96
CA ARG A 44 3.75 -10.68 14.00
C ARG A 44 3.14 -10.55 15.39
N THR A 45 2.48 -9.44 15.68
CA THR A 45 1.81 -9.20 16.96
C THR A 45 0.66 -10.18 17.20
N ALA A 46 -0.15 -10.45 16.16
CA ALA A 46 -1.24 -11.42 16.25
C ALA A 46 -0.72 -12.84 16.52
N TYR A 47 0.36 -13.24 15.85
CA TYR A 47 1.00 -14.55 16.05
C TYR A 47 1.58 -14.70 17.47
N LEU A 48 2.23 -13.68 18.00
CA LEU A 48 2.71 -13.69 19.40
C LEU A 48 1.55 -13.88 20.37
N LYS A 49 0.47 -13.10 20.18
CA LYS A 49 -0.71 -13.19 21.04
C LYS A 49 -1.38 -14.57 20.97
N TYR A 50 -1.49 -15.14 19.77
CA TYR A 50 -2.05 -16.48 19.56
C TYR A 50 -1.26 -17.56 20.33
N ASN A 51 0.07 -17.42 20.40
CA ASN A 51 0.96 -18.31 21.13
C ASN A 51 1.14 -17.91 22.62
N ASN A 52 0.30 -17.03 23.15
CA ASN A 52 0.35 -16.53 24.53
C ASN A 52 1.71 -15.91 24.94
N MET A 53 2.42 -15.33 23.96
CA MET A 53 3.70 -14.67 24.21
C MET A 53 3.47 -13.16 24.33
N ASN A 54 4.11 -12.54 25.30
CA ASN A 54 4.13 -11.09 25.42
C ASN A 54 5.26 -10.48 24.58
N TYR A 55 5.20 -9.19 24.35
CA TYR A 55 6.19 -8.50 23.51
C TYR A 55 7.56 -8.37 24.18
N GLU A 56 7.61 -8.22 25.51
CA GLU A 56 8.86 -8.08 26.25
C GLU A 56 9.68 -9.37 26.19
N ASP A 57 9.06 -10.54 26.44
CA ASP A 57 9.73 -11.84 26.29
C ASP A 57 10.26 -12.04 24.88
N TYR A 58 9.45 -11.66 23.87
CA TYR A 58 9.89 -11.74 22.48
C TYR A 58 11.08 -10.84 22.18
N LYS A 59 11.11 -9.63 22.72
CA LYS A 59 12.20 -8.66 22.56
C LYS A 59 13.49 -9.14 23.24
N GLU A 60 13.40 -9.72 24.43
CA GLU A 60 14.53 -10.19 25.24
C GLU A 60 15.10 -11.54 24.80
N GLY A 61 14.45 -12.22 23.88
CA GLY A 61 14.92 -13.51 23.39
C GLY A 61 14.31 -14.71 24.12
N GLY A 62 13.29 -14.50 24.94
CA GLY A 62 12.62 -15.52 25.77
C GLY A 62 11.61 -16.40 25.03
N CYS A 63 11.49 -16.29 23.72
CA CYS A 63 10.57 -17.12 22.93
C CYS A 63 11.24 -18.38 22.38
N ASP A 64 10.43 -19.40 22.13
CA ASP A 64 10.86 -20.60 21.43
C ASP A 64 11.41 -20.30 20.03
N GLN A 65 12.41 -21.08 19.60
CA GLN A 65 13.01 -20.94 18.26
C GLN A 65 11.97 -21.06 17.14
N LYS A 66 10.89 -21.82 17.34
CA LYS A 66 9.77 -21.93 16.40
C LYS A 66 9.13 -20.58 16.13
N ILE A 67 8.95 -19.74 17.14
CA ILE A 67 8.38 -18.39 17.00
C ILE A 67 9.31 -17.52 16.15
N TYR A 68 10.61 -17.51 16.47
CA TYR A 68 11.59 -16.74 15.70
C TYR A 68 11.72 -17.22 14.24
N ASN A 69 11.63 -18.52 14.00
CA ASN A 69 11.62 -19.07 12.64
C ASN A 69 10.35 -18.70 11.87
N THR A 70 9.24 -18.45 12.57
CA THR A 70 7.96 -18.14 11.94
C THR A 70 7.80 -16.65 11.65
N ILE A 71 8.10 -15.78 12.62
CA ILE A 71 7.86 -14.34 12.49
C ILE A 71 9.13 -13.48 12.56
N GLY A 72 10.31 -14.08 12.68
CA GLY A 72 11.60 -13.38 12.80
C GLY A 72 11.84 -12.81 14.20
N LYS A 73 13.04 -12.27 14.42
CA LYS A 73 13.38 -11.51 15.64
C LYS A 73 12.81 -10.08 15.55
N HIS A 74 12.65 -9.42 16.71
CA HIS A 74 12.06 -8.08 16.77
C HIS A 74 12.81 -7.02 15.92
N ASN A 75 14.14 -7.11 15.85
CA ASN A 75 14.99 -6.24 15.03
C ASN A 75 15.46 -6.89 13.72
N GLY A 76 14.98 -8.11 13.41
CA GLY A 76 15.38 -8.86 12.25
C GLY A 76 14.44 -8.70 11.05
N ASN A 77 14.88 -9.22 9.92
CA ASN A 77 14.04 -9.33 8.74
C ASN A 77 12.85 -10.24 9.03
N CYS A 78 11.73 -9.91 8.43
CA CYS A 78 10.54 -10.74 8.46
C CYS A 78 10.77 -11.97 7.57
N PRO A 79 10.58 -13.21 8.07
CA PRO A 79 10.83 -14.43 7.30
C PRO A 79 9.65 -14.80 6.39
N PHE A 80 8.74 -13.90 6.15
CA PHE A 80 7.65 -14.01 5.18
C PHE A 80 7.43 -12.68 4.46
N ASN A 81 6.97 -12.75 3.23
CA ASN A 81 6.57 -11.61 2.43
C ASN A 81 5.07 -11.42 2.50
N VAL A 82 4.64 -10.16 2.47
CA VAL A 82 3.25 -9.76 2.31
C VAL A 82 3.09 -9.11 0.95
N ILE A 83 2.11 -9.56 0.19
CA ILE A 83 1.70 -9.02 -1.11
C ILE A 83 0.48 -8.14 -0.92
N GLY A 84 0.44 -6.99 -1.57
CA GLY A 84 -0.60 -5.98 -1.38
C GLY A 84 -0.18 -4.92 -0.37
N PRO A 85 -1.12 -4.16 0.20
CA PRO A 85 -2.57 -4.37 0.20
C PRO A 85 -3.23 -4.07 -1.15
N LEU A 86 -4.23 -4.85 -1.47
CA LEU A 86 -5.16 -4.68 -2.57
C LEU A 86 -6.55 -4.40 -2.00
N PHE A 87 -7.52 -4.02 -2.85
CA PHE A 87 -8.92 -3.98 -2.45
C PHE A 87 -9.70 -5.13 -3.05
N ILE A 88 -10.74 -5.55 -2.36
CA ILE A 88 -11.73 -6.51 -2.84
C ILE A 88 -13.12 -6.05 -2.43
N GLU A 89 -14.07 -6.14 -3.35
CA GLU A 89 -15.49 -5.95 -3.12
C GLU A 89 -16.24 -7.13 -3.75
N GLU A 90 -16.99 -7.88 -2.95
CA GLU A 90 -17.60 -9.15 -3.35
C GLU A 90 -16.58 -10.15 -3.93
N LYS A 91 -16.49 -10.24 -5.25
CA LYS A 91 -15.55 -11.10 -5.99
C LYS A 91 -14.55 -10.29 -6.84
N ASP A 92 -14.79 -9.00 -6.98
CA ASP A 92 -13.95 -8.12 -7.76
C ASP A 92 -12.72 -7.70 -6.96
N MET A 93 -11.56 -7.88 -7.55
CA MET A 93 -10.27 -7.53 -6.95
C MET A 93 -9.68 -6.35 -7.71
N PHE A 94 -9.08 -5.42 -6.96
CA PHE A 94 -8.58 -4.18 -7.51
C PHE A 94 -7.09 -4.02 -7.21
N VAL A 95 -6.35 -3.68 -8.25
CA VAL A 95 -4.90 -3.42 -8.19
C VAL A 95 -4.63 -1.96 -8.51
N PRO A 96 -3.50 -1.39 -8.06
CA PRO A 96 -3.11 -0.04 -8.43
C PRO A 96 -2.97 0.10 -9.94
N ALA A 97 -3.53 1.16 -10.52
CA ALA A 97 -3.37 1.45 -11.93
C ALA A 97 -1.89 1.78 -12.24
N PRO A 98 -1.31 1.21 -13.33
CA PRO A 98 0.07 1.51 -13.73
C PRO A 98 0.28 3.00 -14.04
N TYR A 99 1.37 3.60 -13.58
CA TYR A 99 1.73 4.98 -13.94
C TYR A 99 2.11 5.15 -15.42
N THR A 100 2.27 4.06 -16.17
CA THR A 100 2.41 4.07 -17.64
C THR A 100 1.07 4.12 -18.36
N TRP A 101 -0.06 4.04 -17.64
CA TRP A 101 -1.39 4.11 -18.19
C TRP A 101 -1.97 5.51 -18.07
N PHE A 102 -2.60 5.95 -19.15
CA PHE A 102 -3.17 7.28 -19.31
C PHE A 102 -4.56 7.17 -19.93
N SER A 103 -5.30 8.26 -19.86
CA SER A 103 -6.54 8.46 -20.61
C SER A 103 -6.69 9.92 -21.01
N GLU A 104 -7.57 10.18 -21.94
CA GLU A 104 -8.14 11.51 -22.11
C GLU A 104 -8.87 11.93 -20.82
N PRO A 105 -9.04 13.24 -20.57
CA PRO A 105 -9.73 13.71 -19.40
C PRO A 105 -11.13 13.11 -19.31
N PHE A 106 -11.42 12.44 -18.22
CA PHE A 106 -12.77 11.97 -17.87
C PHE A 106 -13.30 12.77 -16.68
N ASP A 107 -14.61 12.95 -16.64
CA ASP A 107 -15.28 13.70 -15.59
C ASP A 107 -15.20 12.98 -14.24
N SER A 108 -14.10 13.18 -13.52
CA SER A 108 -13.97 12.72 -12.12
C SER A 108 -14.92 13.47 -11.17
N VAL A 109 -15.42 14.65 -11.62
CA VAL A 109 -16.32 15.50 -10.82
C VAL A 109 -17.73 14.92 -10.69
N LYS A 110 -18.13 14.03 -11.60
CA LYS A 110 -19.44 13.34 -11.55
C LYS A 110 -19.41 12.03 -10.75
N TYR A 111 -18.31 11.72 -10.12
CA TYR A 111 -18.20 10.52 -9.32
C TYR A 111 -19.07 10.62 -8.06
N THR A 112 -20.17 9.90 -8.05
CA THR A 112 -21.13 9.83 -6.93
C THR A 112 -20.98 8.55 -6.11
N GLY A 113 -19.75 8.11 -5.89
CA GLY A 113 -19.44 7.05 -4.93
C GLY A 113 -19.77 5.61 -5.32
N HIS A 114 -20.56 5.36 -6.37
CA HIS A 114 -20.95 4.00 -6.80
C HIS A 114 -20.76 3.71 -8.29
N ASN A 115 -20.52 4.71 -9.12
CA ASN A 115 -20.32 4.55 -10.55
C ASN A 115 -18.91 5.00 -10.94
N PRO A 116 -17.93 4.09 -11.02
CA PRO A 116 -16.59 4.44 -11.43
C PRO A 116 -16.61 4.97 -12.87
N PRO A 117 -15.83 6.02 -13.18
CA PRO A 117 -15.73 6.54 -14.53
C PRO A 117 -15.10 5.53 -15.47
N LYS A 118 -15.57 5.52 -16.71
CA LYS A 118 -14.90 4.80 -17.80
C LYS A 118 -13.84 5.70 -18.43
N ALA A 119 -12.72 5.11 -18.75
CA ALA A 119 -11.61 5.76 -19.41
C ALA A 119 -11.14 4.94 -20.62
N LYS A 120 -10.89 5.60 -21.73
CA LYS A 120 -10.24 4.98 -22.90
C LYS A 120 -8.75 4.86 -22.59
N LEU A 121 -8.24 3.63 -22.55
CA LEU A 121 -6.87 3.34 -22.18
C LEU A 121 -5.88 3.81 -23.24
N LEU A 122 -4.91 4.60 -22.82
CA LEU A 122 -3.72 4.98 -23.56
C LEU A 122 -2.50 4.45 -22.82
N ILE A 123 -1.59 3.79 -23.50
CA ILE A 123 -0.39 3.20 -22.90
C ILE A 123 0.84 4.00 -23.33
N ALA A 124 1.64 4.44 -22.36
CA ALA A 124 2.90 5.11 -22.65
C ALA A 124 3.86 4.17 -23.38
N LYS A 125 4.37 4.62 -24.52
CA LYS A 125 5.32 3.90 -25.37
C LYS A 125 6.71 4.50 -25.24
N LYS A 126 7.73 3.69 -25.42
CA LYS A 126 9.11 4.15 -25.47
C LYS A 126 9.29 5.09 -26.69
N VAL A 127 9.85 6.26 -26.43
CA VAL A 127 10.08 7.29 -27.43
C VAL A 127 11.56 7.58 -27.52
N ASN A 128 12.10 7.56 -28.73
CA ASN A 128 13.44 8.04 -29.03
C ASN A 128 13.33 9.48 -29.55
N SER A 129 13.70 10.46 -28.74
CA SER A 129 13.72 11.86 -29.16
C SER A 129 15.15 12.41 -29.15
N PRO A 130 15.69 12.82 -30.31
CA PRO A 130 17.02 13.44 -30.38
C PRO A 130 17.08 14.82 -29.73
N LEU A 131 15.92 15.42 -29.43
CA LEU A 131 15.82 16.74 -28.80
C LEU A 131 15.90 16.69 -27.27
N LEU A 132 15.82 15.50 -26.68
CA LEU A 132 15.85 15.35 -25.23
C LEU A 132 17.28 14.99 -24.78
N CYS A 133 18.05 16.00 -24.37
CA CYS A 133 19.32 15.81 -23.66
C CYS A 133 19.05 15.38 -22.23
N THR A 134 18.96 14.09 -22.00
CA THR A 134 18.77 13.50 -20.65
C THR A 134 19.75 12.35 -20.42
N LYS A 135 20.14 12.15 -19.16
CA LYS A 135 20.89 10.96 -18.74
C LYS A 135 20.01 9.70 -18.65
N VAL A 136 18.70 9.85 -18.81
CA VAL A 136 17.74 8.75 -18.83
C VAL A 136 17.74 8.15 -20.24
N THR A 137 18.05 6.87 -20.35
CA THR A 137 18.17 6.17 -21.63
C THR A 137 16.82 5.86 -22.27
N ASP A 138 15.78 5.69 -21.46
CA ASP A 138 14.46 5.27 -21.91
C ASP A 138 13.39 6.25 -21.42
N ILE A 139 12.73 6.90 -22.38
CA ILE A 139 11.64 7.83 -22.11
C ILE A 139 10.34 7.19 -22.62
N TYR A 140 9.32 7.19 -21.78
CA TYR A 140 8.00 6.69 -22.12
C TYR A 140 7.02 7.86 -22.20
N TRP A 141 6.22 7.89 -23.26
CA TRP A 141 5.27 8.97 -23.53
C TRP A 141 3.92 8.42 -24.00
N ALA A 142 2.84 8.98 -23.48
CA ALA A 142 1.49 8.76 -23.98
C ALA A 142 1.01 10.01 -24.72
N LYS A 143 0.34 9.84 -25.85
CA LYS A 143 -0.17 10.93 -26.68
C LYS A 143 -1.60 10.65 -27.10
N SER A 144 -2.43 11.68 -27.08
CA SER A 144 -3.71 11.74 -27.80
C SER A 144 -3.64 12.81 -28.88
N ASP A 145 -4.36 12.60 -29.97
CA ASP A 145 -4.40 13.58 -31.09
C ASP A 145 -5.31 14.77 -30.79
N ASN A 146 -6.25 14.63 -29.85
CA ASN A 146 -7.35 15.58 -29.66
C ASN A 146 -7.43 16.23 -28.28
N SER A 147 -6.68 15.76 -27.29
CA SER A 147 -6.83 16.26 -25.92
C SER A 147 -5.57 16.06 -25.06
N GLU A 148 -5.55 16.75 -23.93
CA GLU A 148 -4.58 16.45 -22.87
C GLU A 148 -4.77 15.01 -22.39
N VAL A 149 -3.67 14.39 -21.97
CA VAL A 149 -3.69 13.06 -21.36
C VAL A 149 -3.40 13.16 -19.87
N LYS A 150 -4.13 12.38 -19.07
CA LYS A 150 -3.94 12.28 -17.61
C LYS A 150 -3.51 10.87 -17.25
N SER A 151 -2.53 10.75 -16.35
CA SER A 151 -2.12 9.46 -15.81
C SER A 151 -3.26 8.85 -14.99
N LEU A 152 -3.48 7.55 -15.14
CA LEU A 152 -4.36 6.75 -14.30
C LEU A 152 -3.70 6.35 -12.98
N GLY A 153 -2.39 6.52 -12.85
CA GLY A 153 -1.65 6.24 -11.62
C GLY A 153 -2.23 6.95 -10.40
N GLY A 154 -2.24 6.26 -9.28
CA GLY A 154 -2.88 6.72 -8.05
C GLY A 154 -4.36 6.35 -7.90
N ASN A 155 -4.95 5.76 -8.95
CA ASN A 155 -6.27 5.11 -8.92
C ASN A 155 -6.11 3.59 -8.92
N TRP A 156 -7.23 2.90 -8.98
CA TRP A 156 -7.32 1.44 -8.99
C TRP A 156 -8.04 0.97 -10.24
N ILE A 157 -7.72 -0.23 -10.69
CA ILE A 157 -8.38 -0.92 -11.81
C ILE A 157 -8.78 -2.32 -11.36
N ASN A 158 -9.76 -2.93 -12.04
CA ASN A 158 -10.06 -4.34 -11.81
C ASN A 158 -8.85 -5.17 -12.25
N ILE A 159 -8.52 -6.20 -11.48
CA ILE A 159 -7.36 -7.06 -11.78
C ILE A 159 -7.47 -7.75 -13.14
N ASN A 160 -8.69 -7.97 -13.64
CA ASN A 160 -8.92 -8.55 -14.96
C ASN A 160 -8.50 -7.59 -16.10
N ASP A 161 -8.51 -6.28 -15.84
CA ASP A 161 -8.16 -5.26 -16.83
C ASP A 161 -6.64 -5.07 -16.98
N ILE A 162 -5.83 -5.76 -16.15
CA ILE A 162 -4.36 -5.56 -16.17
C ILE A 162 -3.70 -5.97 -17.47
N CYS A 163 -4.34 -6.86 -18.26
CA CYS A 163 -3.88 -7.31 -19.58
C CYS A 163 -4.61 -6.61 -20.72
N GLU A 164 -5.37 -5.55 -20.46
CA GLU A 164 -6.12 -4.83 -21.49
C GLU A 164 -5.22 -4.10 -22.47
N LYS A 165 -5.73 -3.95 -23.70
CA LYS A 165 -5.00 -3.31 -24.79
C LYS A 165 -5.33 -1.84 -24.88
N GLU A 166 -4.37 -1.08 -25.41
CA GLU A 166 -4.59 0.33 -25.75
C GLU A 166 -5.83 0.51 -26.64
N GLY A 167 -6.61 1.53 -26.32
CA GLY A 167 -7.85 1.87 -27.02
C GLY A 167 -9.12 1.26 -26.41
N ASN A 168 -9.00 0.24 -25.55
CA ASN A 168 -10.14 -0.32 -24.87
C ASN A 168 -10.65 0.61 -23.74
N GLU A 169 -11.92 0.50 -23.43
CA GLU A 169 -12.51 1.20 -22.28
C GLU A 169 -12.36 0.35 -21.03
N ILE A 170 -11.84 0.96 -19.97
CA ILE A 170 -11.73 0.35 -18.65
C ILE A 170 -12.43 1.22 -17.60
N TYR A 171 -12.84 0.60 -16.50
CA TYR A 171 -13.32 1.34 -15.34
C TYR A 171 -12.14 1.76 -14.46
N VAL A 172 -12.14 3.01 -14.01
CA VAL A 172 -11.10 3.58 -13.14
C VAL A 172 -11.73 3.88 -11.79
N TYR A 173 -11.16 3.33 -10.74
CA TYR A 173 -11.69 3.41 -9.38
C TYR A 173 -10.80 4.35 -8.55
N PRO A 174 -11.26 5.55 -8.20
CA PRO A 174 -10.52 6.44 -7.31
C PRO A 174 -10.52 5.91 -5.87
N ASN A 175 -9.63 6.44 -5.03
CA ASN A 175 -9.49 5.98 -3.65
C ASN A 175 -10.78 6.09 -2.82
N ASP A 176 -11.59 7.12 -3.07
CA ASP A 176 -12.86 7.35 -2.39
C ASP A 176 -13.97 6.39 -2.81
N TYR A 177 -13.74 5.55 -3.82
CA TYR A 177 -14.57 4.38 -4.10
C TYR A 177 -14.46 3.34 -2.97
N PHE A 178 -13.29 3.16 -2.39
CA PHE A 178 -13.02 2.13 -1.39
C PHE A 178 -13.07 2.63 0.04
N TYR A 179 -12.66 3.88 0.29
CA TYR A 179 -12.61 4.43 1.63
C TYR A 179 -12.79 5.94 1.66
N LEU A 180 -13.27 6.43 2.78
CA LEU A 180 -13.42 7.86 3.05
C LEU A 180 -12.50 8.29 4.18
N LYS A 181 -12.07 9.54 4.13
CA LYS A 181 -11.40 10.20 5.24
C LYS A 181 -12.44 10.72 6.22
N GLU A 182 -12.29 10.36 7.48
CA GLU A 182 -13.21 10.71 8.56
C GLU A 182 -12.44 11.46 9.66
N PRO A 183 -12.59 12.78 9.78
CA PRO A 183 -11.91 13.54 10.82
C PRO A 183 -12.56 13.30 12.19
N HIS A 184 -11.76 12.95 13.18
CA HIS A 184 -12.13 12.78 14.57
C HIS A 184 -11.46 13.87 15.40
N THR A 185 -12.24 14.82 15.90
CA THR A 185 -11.73 15.91 16.71
C THR A 185 -11.89 15.60 18.19
N GLY A 186 -10.84 15.78 18.95
CA GLY A 186 -10.81 15.61 20.39
C GLY A 186 -10.20 16.80 21.10
N ILE A 187 -10.43 16.89 22.40
CA ILE A 187 -9.83 17.90 23.28
C ILE A 187 -9.22 17.21 24.50
N ALA A 188 -8.08 17.72 24.96
CA ALA A 188 -7.54 17.28 26.25
C ALA A 188 -8.25 18.08 27.38
N LEU A 189 -8.66 17.34 28.40
CA LEU A 189 -9.33 17.92 29.57
C LEU A 189 -8.36 18.08 30.74
N THR A 190 -8.60 19.10 31.56
CA THR A 190 -8.01 19.24 32.90
C THR A 190 -8.68 18.28 33.89
N LYS A 191 -8.11 18.13 35.10
CA LYS A 191 -8.75 17.39 36.19
C LYS A 191 -10.18 17.88 36.52
N ASN A 192 -10.45 19.15 36.29
CA ASN A 192 -11.77 19.78 36.52
C ASN A 192 -12.70 19.65 35.30
N ARG A 193 -12.37 18.81 34.32
CA ARG A 193 -13.12 18.59 33.07
C ARG A 193 -13.29 19.86 32.19
N CYS A 194 -12.45 20.86 32.37
CA CYS A 194 -12.36 22.01 31.47
C CYS A 194 -11.39 21.70 30.33
N ALA A 195 -11.63 22.22 29.14
CA ALA A 195 -10.70 22.12 28.04
C ALA A 195 -9.36 22.77 28.40
N ARG A 196 -8.25 22.10 28.06
CA ARG A 196 -6.92 22.70 28.13
C ARG A 196 -6.73 23.62 26.94
N GLU A 197 -6.21 24.81 27.18
CA GLU A 197 -5.85 25.75 26.11
C GLU A 197 -4.85 25.08 25.15
N HIS A 198 -5.00 25.34 23.86
CA HIS A 198 -4.16 24.81 22.79
C HIS A 198 -4.07 23.26 22.68
N HIS A 199 -5.04 22.53 23.22
CA HIS A 199 -5.07 21.07 23.19
C HIS A 199 -6.26 20.50 22.41
N LEU A 200 -6.72 21.22 21.38
CA LEU A 200 -7.61 20.70 20.36
C LEU A 200 -6.77 19.89 19.35
N TYR A 201 -7.21 18.70 19.01
CA TYR A 201 -6.54 17.87 18.00
C TYR A 201 -7.54 17.18 17.09
N THR A 202 -7.13 16.92 15.85
CA THR A 202 -7.94 16.20 14.89
C THR A 202 -7.12 15.07 14.28
N PHE A 203 -7.60 13.84 14.40
CA PHE A 203 -7.06 12.67 13.70
C PHE A 203 -7.94 12.36 12.52
N VAL A 204 -7.34 12.24 11.33
CA VAL A 204 -8.07 11.84 10.14
C VAL A 204 -8.00 10.33 10.00
N HIS A 205 -9.09 9.67 10.29
CA HIS A 205 -9.23 8.22 10.13
C HIS A 205 -9.59 7.86 8.67
N SER A 206 -9.42 6.60 8.33
CA SER A 206 -9.90 6.03 7.08
C SER A 206 -11.00 5.02 7.36
N ARG A 207 -12.17 5.22 6.80
CA ARG A 207 -13.31 4.31 6.89
C ARG A 207 -13.49 3.60 5.56
N LEU A 208 -13.39 2.27 5.55
CA LEU A 208 -13.76 1.50 4.37
C LEU A 208 -15.25 1.66 4.08
N ARG A 209 -15.60 1.76 2.82
CA ARG A 209 -16.99 1.72 2.39
C ARG A 209 -17.58 0.33 2.59
N GLN A 210 -18.88 0.28 2.69
CA GLN A 210 -19.63 -0.98 2.82
C GLN A 210 -19.30 -1.90 1.64
N GLY A 211 -18.97 -3.14 1.92
CA GLY A 211 -18.56 -4.13 0.91
C GLY A 211 -17.05 -4.19 0.64
N ALA A 212 -16.36 -3.07 0.71
CA ALA A 212 -14.92 -3.03 0.49
C ALA A 212 -14.13 -3.68 1.64
N LYS A 213 -13.12 -4.47 1.30
CA LYS A 213 -12.18 -5.09 2.24
C LYS A 213 -10.75 -4.92 1.72
N ILE A 214 -9.79 -5.02 2.62
CA ILE A 214 -8.38 -5.11 2.27
C ILE A 214 -8.06 -6.57 1.97
N LEU A 215 -7.41 -6.83 0.83
CA LEU A 215 -6.92 -8.14 0.41
C LEU A 215 -5.38 -8.12 0.48
N PHE A 216 -4.78 -9.14 1.06
CA PHE A 216 -3.33 -9.32 1.05
C PHE A 216 -2.95 -10.80 1.02
N GLY A 217 -1.79 -11.09 0.42
CA GLY A 217 -1.22 -12.42 0.34
C GLY A 217 -0.01 -12.60 1.26
N ILE A 218 0.23 -13.84 1.69
CA ILE A 218 1.42 -14.24 2.46
C ILE A 218 2.02 -15.48 1.82
N ASP A 219 3.35 -15.50 1.67
CA ASP A 219 4.08 -16.62 1.08
C ASP A 219 4.38 -17.76 2.06
N LYS A 220 3.99 -17.62 3.32
CA LYS A 220 4.22 -18.60 4.38
C LYS A 220 2.92 -19.12 4.97
N ASP A 221 2.70 -20.42 4.88
CA ASP A 221 1.40 -21.02 5.10
C ASP A 221 0.85 -20.95 6.54
N ASN A 222 1.66 -21.12 7.56
CA ASN A 222 1.18 -21.36 8.93
C ASN A 222 1.19 -20.15 9.87
N VAL A 223 1.27 -18.94 9.34
CA VAL A 223 1.39 -17.73 10.18
C VAL A 223 0.04 -17.23 10.67
N LEU A 224 -1.02 -17.41 9.87
CA LEU A 224 -2.37 -16.90 10.16
C LEU A 224 -3.46 -17.98 10.22
N SER A 225 -3.11 -19.28 10.27
CA SER A 225 -4.07 -20.38 10.10
C SER A 225 -5.24 -20.37 11.09
N ASP A 226 -5.03 -19.85 12.30
CA ASP A 226 -6.03 -19.89 13.37
C ASP A 226 -6.28 -18.48 13.96
N ILE A 227 -6.03 -17.44 13.16
CA ILE A 227 -6.17 -16.05 13.57
C ILE A 227 -7.32 -15.41 12.81
N ASP A 228 -8.42 -15.13 13.50
CA ASP A 228 -9.64 -14.53 12.95
C ASP A 228 -9.71 -13.02 13.12
N ILE A 229 -8.88 -12.47 14.00
CA ILE A 229 -8.88 -11.05 14.34
C ILE A 229 -7.47 -10.49 14.21
N LEU A 230 -7.35 -9.41 13.44
CA LEU A 230 -6.10 -8.71 13.27
C LEU A 230 -6.23 -7.27 13.80
N LYS A 231 -5.26 -6.84 14.61
CA LYS A 231 -5.13 -5.43 15.00
C LYS A 231 -4.20 -4.73 14.03
N ILE A 232 -4.67 -3.65 13.41
CA ILE A 232 -3.88 -2.85 12.46
C ILE A 232 -4.00 -1.36 12.82
N GLY A 233 -2.87 -0.68 12.92
CA GLY A 233 -2.79 0.74 13.17
C GLY A 233 -2.81 1.12 14.65
N ALA A 234 -2.98 2.40 14.90
CA ALA A 234 -3.05 2.98 16.23
C ALA A 234 -4.45 2.82 16.86
N GLU A 235 -4.61 3.28 18.10
CA GLU A 235 -5.86 3.24 18.86
C GLU A 235 -6.48 1.85 19.01
N GLN A 236 -5.64 0.81 18.96
CA GLN A 236 -6.09 -0.57 19.10
C GLN A 236 -7.18 -1.00 18.12
N ARG A 237 -7.22 -0.39 16.94
CA ARG A 237 -8.18 -0.74 15.90
C ARG A 237 -7.97 -2.18 15.42
N PHE A 238 -9.06 -2.86 15.12
CA PHE A 238 -9.03 -4.26 14.71
C PHE A 238 -10.12 -4.56 13.67
N GLY A 239 -9.99 -5.71 13.06
CA GLY A 239 -10.96 -6.20 12.10
C GLY A 239 -10.95 -7.71 11.99
N LYS A 240 -11.93 -8.23 11.27
CA LYS A 240 -12.07 -9.64 10.98
C LYS A 240 -11.11 -10.03 9.85
N LEU A 241 -10.37 -11.12 10.07
CA LEU A 241 -9.51 -11.75 9.10
C LEU A 241 -10.15 -13.04 8.60
N GLN A 242 -10.13 -13.27 7.28
CA GLN A 242 -10.66 -14.49 6.67
C GLN A 242 -9.76 -14.95 5.54
N GLU A 243 -9.46 -16.24 5.47
CA GLU A 243 -8.77 -16.81 4.31
C GLU A 243 -9.63 -16.64 3.05
N TYR A 244 -8.99 -16.28 1.95
CA TYR A 244 -9.61 -16.06 0.65
C TYR A 244 -8.92 -16.91 -0.39
N LYS A 245 -9.69 -17.71 -1.13
CA LYS A 245 -9.17 -18.59 -2.19
C LYS A 245 -9.64 -18.09 -3.56
N ASN A 246 -8.71 -17.89 -4.46
CA ASN A 246 -9.01 -17.45 -5.81
C ASN A 246 -7.93 -17.93 -6.79
N GLU A 247 -8.36 -18.68 -7.81
CA GLU A 247 -7.46 -19.25 -8.82
C GLU A 247 -6.77 -18.21 -9.70
N LEU A 248 -7.39 -17.03 -9.92
CA LEU A 248 -6.79 -15.95 -10.70
C LEU A 248 -5.54 -15.41 -10.00
N LEU A 249 -5.63 -15.20 -8.68
CA LEU A 249 -4.47 -14.78 -7.88
C LEU A 249 -3.35 -15.82 -7.95
N ASP A 250 -3.68 -17.10 -7.82
CA ASP A 250 -2.70 -18.16 -7.90
C ASP A 250 -2.01 -18.19 -9.27
N LYS A 251 -2.75 -18.00 -10.35
CA LYS A 251 -2.20 -17.91 -11.71
C LYS A 251 -1.31 -16.69 -11.93
N LEU A 252 -1.74 -15.50 -11.49
CA LEU A 252 -0.97 -14.27 -11.66
C LEU A 252 0.36 -14.27 -10.92
N PHE A 253 0.40 -14.90 -9.75
CA PHE A 253 1.62 -14.97 -8.95
C PHE A 253 2.49 -16.21 -9.22
N SER A 254 1.98 -17.24 -9.92
CA SER A 254 2.78 -18.37 -10.39
C SER A 254 3.45 -18.12 -11.75
N ASN A 255 2.79 -17.37 -12.65
CA ASN A 255 3.29 -17.07 -14.00
C ASN A 255 4.11 -15.77 -13.99
N GLN A 256 5.42 -15.85 -13.78
CA GLN A 256 6.30 -14.67 -13.69
C GLN A 256 7.02 -14.29 -14.99
N SER A 257 6.65 -14.87 -16.13
CA SER A 257 7.22 -14.49 -17.43
C SER A 257 6.42 -13.34 -18.04
N SER A 258 6.98 -12.13 -17.97
CA SER A 258 6.41 -10.95 -18.62
C SER A 258 6.62 -11.03 -20.14
N SER A 259 5.55 -10.89 -20.91
CA SER A 259 5.64 -10.71 -22.37
C SER A 259 6.21 -9.34 -22.74
N ASN A 260 6.06 -8.33 -21.89
CA ASN A 260 6.41 -6.93 -22.16
C ASN A 260 7.63 -6.41 -21.39
N GLY A 261 8.22 -7.22 -20.49
CA GLY A 261 9.36 -6.79 -19.67
C GLY A 261 9.05 -5.67 -18.69
N GLN A 262 7.78 -5.45 -18.35
CA GLN A 262 7.35 -4.44 -17.37
C GLN A 262 6.76 -5.10 -16.14
N PHE A 263 7.02 -4.48 -14.98
CA PHE A 263 6.57 -4.97 -13.68
C PHE A 263 5.84 -3.87 -12.91
N LEU A 264 4.62 -4.15 -12.51
CA LEU A 264 3.77 -3.27 -11.73
C LEU A 264 3.97 -3.50 -10.24
N ALA A 265 4.27 -2.44 -9.50
CA ALA A 265 4.28 -2.48 -8.04
C ALA A 265 2.86 -2.47 -7.47
N LEU A 266 2.46 -3.53 -6.80
CA LEU A 266 1.15 -3.64 -6.14
C LEU A 266 1.07 -2.88 -4.82
N SER A 267 2.23 -2.57 -4.24
CA SER A 267 2.35 -1.78 -3.01
C SER A 267 3.53 -0.82 -3.11
N THR A 268 3.76 -0.05 -2.06
CA THR A 268 4.92 0.83 -1.97
C THR A 268 6.23 0.05 -1.95
N VAL A 269 7.22 0.49 -2.71
CA VAL A 269 8.55 -0.13 -2.82
C VAL A 269 9.60 0.78 -2.18
N ASP A 270 10.41 0.25 -1.26
CA ASP A 270 11.52 1.00 -0.63
C ASP A 270 12.53 1.43 -1.71
N GLY A 271 12.81 2.73 -1.77
CA GLY A 271 13.75 3.29 -2.74
C GLY A 271 15.16 2.67 -2.68
N LYS A 272 15.56 2.15 -1.53
CA LYS A 272 16.85 1.45 -1.38
C LYS A 272 16.89 0.09 -2.10
N GLN A 273 15.74 -0.58 -2.28
CA GLN A 273 15.68 -1.85 -3.03
C GLN A 273 15.95 -1.65 -4.52
N CYS A 274 15.81 -0.42 -5.01
CA CYS A 274 16.03 -0.09 -6.41
C CYS A 274 17.47 0.34 -6.70
N SER A 275 18.31 0.56 -5.68
CA SER A 275 19.72 0.91 -5.82
C SER A 275 20.60 -0.35 -5.82
N ASN A 276 21.59 -0.42 -6.70
CA ASN A 276 22.63 -1.43 -6.64
C ASN A 276 23.48 -1.24 -5.36
N ASN A 277 24.00 -2.34 -4.80
CA ASN A 277 24.73 -2.42 -3.53
C ASN A 277 26.02 -1.56 -3.42
N ASP A 278 26.37 -0.78 -4.43
CA ASP A 278 27.65 -0.06 -4.50
C ASP A 278 27.61 1.38 -4.01
N GLY A 279 26.75 1.72 -3.05
CA GLY A 279 26.88 2.97 -2.26
C GLY A 279 26.89 4.30 -3.02
N MET A 280 26.84 4.31 -4.34
CA MET A 280 26.85 5.49 -5.19
C MET A 280 25.55 5.63 -5.95
N GLN A 281 24.94 6.79 -5.76
CA GLN A 281 23.85 7.41 -6.54
C GLN A 281 22.87 6.42 -7.20
N CYS A 282 21.62 6.46 -6.75
CA CYS A 282 20.51 5.75 -7.36
C CYS A 282 20.64 5.76 -8.88
N SER A 283 21.11 4.66 -9.46
CA SER A 283 20.87 4.43 -10.87
C SER A 283 19.36 4.14 -11.00
N ASN A 284 18.57 5.17 -11.28
CA ASN A 284 17.13 5.08 -11.53
C ASN A 284 16.77 4.23 -12.77
N ASN A 285 17.70 3.40 -13.23
CA ASN A 285 17.59 2.67 -14.49
C ASN A 285 16.51 1.58 -14.49
N SER A 286 15.91 1.27 -13.35
CA SER A 286 14.84 0.28 -13.31
C SER A 286 13.42 0.87 -13.27
N VAL A 287 13.26 2.15 -12.95
CA VAL A 287 11.95 2.82 -12.91
C VAL A 287 11.57 3.33 -14.28
N ILE A 288 10.45 2.86 -14.82
CA ILE A 288 9.87 3.33 -16.08
C ILE A 288 8.96 4.53 -15.83
N ALA A 289 8.02 4.39 -14.90
CA ALA A 289 7.08 5.46 -14.54
C ALA A 289 6.70 5.36 -13.06
N THR A 290 6.56 6.50 -12.41
CA THR A 290 6.20 6.57 -10.99
C THR A 290 5.42 7.84 -10.68
N GLY A 291 4.68 7.82 -9.59
CA GLY A 291 4.09 9.00 -8.99
C GLY A 291 5.04 9.69 -8.01
N LYS A 292 4.49 10.61 -7.22
CA LYS A 292 5.23 11.32 -6.18
C LYS A 292 5.76 10.35 -5.12
N ILE A 293 7.05 10.45 -4.80
CA ILE A 293 7.67 9.66 -3.72
C ILE A 293 6.93 9.93 -2.41
N GLN A 294 6.62 8.85 -1.71
CA GLN A 294 5.94 8.87 -0.42
C GLN A 294 6.96 8.65 0.69
N TYR A 295 6.85 9.43 1.76
CA TYR A 295 7.76 9.32 2.90
C TYR A 295 7.03 8.69 4.08
N PHE A 296 7.54 7.54 4.53
CA PHE A 296 7.00 6.84 5.68
C PHE A 296 8.09 6.68 6.75
N GLY A 297 7.65 6.90 7.96
CA GLY A 297 8.38 6.48 9.15
C GLY A 297 7.78 5.16 9.66
N GLY A 298 7.55 5.11 10.91
CA GLY A 298 6.93 4.00 11.61
C GLY A 298 7.22 4.13 13.09
N TRP A 299 6.65 3.26 13.86
CA TRP A 299 6.91 3.19 15.28
C TRP A 299 7.84 2.02 15.59
N ASP A 300 8.90 2.27 16.33
CA ASP A 300 9.77 1.23 16.86
C ASP A 300 9.29 0.86 18.27
N MET A 301 8.60 -0.27 18.37
CA MET A 301 8.06 -0.76 19.64
C MET A 301 9.16 -0.98 20.69
N ALA A 302 10.35 -1.40 20.26
CA ALA A 302 11.45 -1.68 21.19
C ALA A 302 12.08 -0.43 21.78
N LYS A 303 12.09 0.67 21.00
CA LYS A 303 12.66 1.94 21.42
C LYS A 303 11.60 2.92 21.93
N SER A 304 10.32 2.58 21.78
CA SER A 304 9.20 3.50 22.03
C SER A 304 9.39 4.85 21.36
N PHE A 305 9.88 4.83 20.13
CA PHE A 305 10.24 6.02 19.36
C PHE A 305 9.97 5.84 17.87
N HIS A 306 9.95 6.95 17.13
CA HIS A 306 9.78 6.95 15.68
C HIS A 306 10.99 6.35 14.97
N LYS A 307 10.72 5.56 13.92
CA LYS A 307 11.74 5.13 12.95
C LYS A 307 12.09 6.29 12.03
N ASN A 308 13.30 6.26 11.49
CA ASN A 308 13.72 7.22 10.47
C ASN A 308 12.79 7.18 9.26
N LEU A 309 12.53 8.35 8.69
CA LEU A 309 11.82 8.50 7.42
C LEU A 309 12.57 7.83 6.28
N LYS A 310 11.84 7.10 5.45
CA LYS A 310 12.34 6.51 4.22
C LYS A 310 11.44 6.91 3.06
N GLY A 311 12.04 7.08 1.88
CA GLY A 311 11.32 7.32 0.64
C GLY A 311 10.89 6.01 -0.02
N TYR A 312 9.65 5.96 -0.44
CA TYR A 312 9.05 4.82 -1.13
C TYR A 312 8.46 5.25 -2.47
N TYR A 313 8.67 4.44 -3.48
CA TYR A 313 7.89 4.51 -4.70
C TYR A 313 6.44 4.10 -4.40
N PRO A 314 5.44 4.86 -4.88
CA PRO A 314 4.03 4.52 -4.64
C PRO A 314 3.61 3.23 -5.35
N ALA A 315 2.54 2.62 -4.88
CA ALA A 315 1.83 1.56 -5.59
C ALA A 315 1.41 2.07 -6.99
N GLY A 316 1.47 1.22 -8.00
CA GLY A 316 1.28 1.62 -9.40
C GLY A 316 2.56 1.99 -10.13
N THR A 317 3.71 2.11 -9.45
CA THR A 317 5.01 2.32 -10.10
C THR A 317 5.35 1.16 -11.03
N VAL A 318 5.87 1.49 -12.21
CA VAL A 318 6.25 0.50 -13.23
C VAL A 318 7.76 0.43 -13.32
N PHE A 319 8.27 -0.79 -13.26
CA PHE A 319 9.69 -1.11 -13.33
C PHE A 319 10.03 -1.92 -14.59
N SER A 320 11.28 -1.82 -15.07
CA SER A 320 11.83 -2.63 -16.17
C SER A 320 12.33 -4.01 -15.71
N LYS A 321 12.35 -4.27 -14.41
CA LYS A 321 12.71 -5.56 -13.81
C LYS A 321 11.93 -5.78 -12.52
N LYS A 322 11.75 -7.04 -12.13
CA LYS A 322 11.12 -7.38 -10.85
C LYS A 322 12.02 -6.90 -9.71
N ILE A 323 11.48 -6.05 -8.83
CA ILE A 323 12.20 -5.52 -7.67
C ILE A 323 12.02 -6.41 -6.44
N ASN A 324 10.80 -6.86 -6.18
CA ASN A 324 10.45 -7.74 -5.07
C ASN A 324 9.16 -8.51 -5.38
N GLU A 325 8.68 -9.29 -4.42
CA GLU A 325 7.48 -10.12 -4.58
C GLU A 325 6.17 -9.32 -4.73
N ASN A 326 6.17 -8.04 -4.39
CA ASN A 326 5.04 -7.13 -4.64
C ASN A 326 5.02 -6.56 -6.06
N CYS A 327 5.89 -7.02 -6.95
CA CYS A 327 5.92 -6.62 -8.35
C CYS A 327 5.44 -7.78 -9.22
N ILE A 328 4.38 -7.55 -10.00
CA ILE A 328 3.84 -8.51 -10.97
C ILE A 328 4.14 -8.07 -12.40
N SER A 329 4.33 -9.03 -13.30
CA SER A 329 4.43 -8.77 -14.73
C SER A 329 3.06 -8.46 -15.33
N PHE A 330 2.98 -7.57 -16.31
CA PHE A 330 1.72 -7.19 -16.98
C PHE A 330 1.95 -6.74 -18.42
#